data_d521663dc9ad2285d1014becc2b2ac31
#
_entry.id   d521663dc9ad2285d1014becc2b2ac31
#
_cell.length_a   1.000
_cell.length_b   1.000
_cell.length_c   1.000
_cell.angle_alpha   90.00
_cell.angle_beta   90.00
_cell.angle_gamma   90.00
#
_symmetry.space_group_name_H-M   'P 1'
#
loop_
_entity.id
_entity.type
_entity.pdbx_description
1 polymer ?
#
loop_
_entity_poly.entity_id
_entity_poly.type
_entity_poly.pdbx_seq_one_letter_code
_entity_poly.pdbx_strand_id
1 'polypeptide(L)'
;ALLLFPIKYWKSTSLSAYDSCRLISVNLKSFVDRKFQKNTEFNFSRFSETVAKAMRLSDDLVELEIEKLDNIIKACDTSDEVELWEELKTACVNGRRTGLGTHGLADALACLNLAYYSKEAMSVIDKIYETFKIAAYTESVRLSEERGAFPVFNWEKEKNNAFIQSLPPELQALIAQHGRRNISILTNAPTGSVSILSQTSSGIEPVFRNTYTRRRKLSHNETDIQADFIDDLGDKWTEYEVFHHNVRDYLDANNTDEIPDFFTESDAIDWENRVKIQAAIQKHIDHSISSTINLPKGTNPEVVSRLYQLGWKLGLKGITVYVDGSRTGVLVTNTEEEKES
;
A
#
# COMPACT_ATOMS: atom_id res chain seq x y z
N ALA A 1 -8.76 1.20 -15.26
CA ALA A 1 -8.42 2.60 -15.53
C ALA A 1 -8.19 3.33 -14.22
N LEU A 2 -7.13 4.12 -14.12
CA LEU A 2 -6.88 5.01 -12.99
C LEU A 2 -7.65 6.31 -13.24
N LEU A 3 -8.58 6.65 -12.34
CA LEU A 3 -9.25 7.95 -12.37
C LEU A 3 -8.69 8.82 -11.23
N LEU A 4 -8.12 9.96 -11.60
CA LEU A 4 -7.70 10.99 -10.65
C LEU A 4 -8.86 12.01 -10.53
N PHE A 5 -9.35 12.22 -9.33
CA PHE A 5 -10.42 13.15 -9.08
C PHE A 5 -9.92 14.60 -9.08
N PRO A 6 -10.64 15.57 -9.71
CA PRO A 6 -10.24 16.96 -9.68
C PRO A 6 -10.25 17.49 -8.25
N ILE A 7 -9.13 18.06 -7.86
CA ILE A 7 -8.77 18.43 -6.49
C ILE A 7 -9.41 19.80 -6.12
N LYS A 8 -10.73 19.89 -6.08
CA LYS A 8 -11.39 21.15 -5.71
C LYS A 8 -11.39 21.39 -4.19
N TYR A 9 -11.18 20.36 -3.38
CA TYR A 9 -11.24 20.43 -1.91
C TYR A 9 -9.99 19.92 -1.19
N TRP A 10 -9.07 19.28 -1.90
CA TRP A 10 -7.84 18.76 -1.32
C TRP A 10 -6.67 19.45 -2.02
N LYS A 11 -6.12 20.48 -1.40
CA LYS A 11 -4.80 20.99 -1.81
C LYS A 11 -3.74 19.98 -1.42
N SER A 12 -3.81 18.77 -1.98
CA SER A 12 -2.72 17.84 -1.91
C SER A 12 -1.66 18.32 -2.87
N THR A 13 -0.45 18.25 -2.46
CA THR A 13 0.71 18.46 -3.29
C THR A 13 0.69 17.46 -4.44
N SER A 14 0.25 17.91 -5.62
CA SER A 14 0.56 17.19 -6.86
C SER A 14 2.07 17.05 -6.98
N LEU A 15 2.56 15.96 -7.58
CA LEU A 15 3.94 15.89 -8.00
C LEU A 15 4.22 17.05 -8.94
N SER A 16 5.28 17.82 -8.64
CA SER A 16 5.82 18.81 -9.56
C SER A 16 6.45 18.10 -10.75
N ALA A 17 6.67 18.83 -11.86
CA ALA A 17 7.51 18.33 -12.93
C ALA A 17 8.88 17.93 -12.34
N TYR A 18 9.46 16.84 -12.84
CA TYR A 18 10.75 16.29 -12.42
C TYR A 18 10.86 15.82 -10.97
N ASP A 19 9.75 15.77 -10.19
CA ASP A 19 9.76 15.28 -8.81
C ASP A 19 9.43 13.79 -8.75
N SER A 20 9.87 13.11 -7.69
CA SER A 20 9.63 11.68 -7.44
C SER A 20 9.39 11.40 -5.97
N CYS A 21 8.82 10.22 -5.65
CA CYS A 21 8.64 9.74 -4.28
C CYS A 21 9.71 8.70 -3.94
N ARG A 22 10.39 8.86 -2.80
CA ARG A 22 11.32 7.87 -2.22
C ARG A 22 10.49 6.95 -1.35
N LEU A 23 10.28 5.71 -1.83
CA LEU A 23 9.31 4.79 -1.25
C LEU A 23 9.92 3.92 -0.15
N ILE A 24 9.28 3.90 1.00
CA ILE A 24 9.52 2.94 2.09
C ILE A 24 8.17 2.37 2.50
N SER A 25 8.11 1.10 2.85
CA SER A 25 6.88 0.45 3.29
C SER A 25 7.07 -0.34 4.57
N VAL A 26 6.25 -0.04 5.59
CA VAL A 26 6.26 -0.67 6.91
C VAL A 26 5.29 -1.86 6.91
N ASN A 27 5.75 -3.03 7.34
CA ASN A 27 4.95 -4.24 7.43
C ASN A 27 4.06 -4.22 8.68
N LEU A 28 2.76 -4.03 8.50
CA LEU A 28 1.79 -3.95 9.61
C LEU A 28 1.66 -5.27 10.40
N LYS A 29 1.76 -6.43 9.74
CA LYS A 29 1.70 -7.75 10.40
C LYS A 29 2.74 -7.89 11.53
N SER A 30 3.89 -7.21 11.39
CA SER A 30 4.99 -7.27 12.37
C SER A 30 4.65 -6.63 13.71
N PHE A 31 3.61 -5.82 13.80
CA PHE A 31 3.22 -5.12 15.02
C PHE A 31 2.06 -5.77 15.75
N VAL A 32 1.58 -6.91 15.28
CA VAL A 32 0.56 -7.68 16.00
C VAL A 32 1.25 -8.63 16.97
N ASP A 33 0.98 -8.42 18.25
CA ASP A 33 1.43 -9.28 19.33
C ASP A 33 0.40 -10.38 19.60
N ARG A 34 0.84 -11.57 20.01
CA ARG A 34 -0.04 -12.73 20.30
C ARG A 34 -1.03 -13.04 19.15
N LYS A 35 -0.50 -13.07 17.92
CA LYS A 35 -1.28 -13.31 16.70
C LYS A 35 -2.23 -14.49 16.87
N PHE A 36 -3.47 -14.33 16.38
CA PHE A 36 -4.54 -15.33 16.38
C PHE A 36 -5.06 -15.77 17.76
N GLN A 37 -4.56 -15.21 18.85
CA GLN A 37 -5.03 -15.52 20.21
C GLN A 37 -6.19 -14.61 20.62
N LYS A 38 -6.94 -15.00 21.66
CA LYS A 38 -8.07 -14.18 22.19
C LYS A 38 -7.65 -12.79 22.68
N ASN A 39 -6.40 -12.66 23.14
CA ASN A 39 -5.82 -11.42 23.64
C ASN A 39 -4.80 -10.81 22.66
N THR A 40 -5.01 -11.04 21.36
CA THR A 40 -4.21 -10.42 20.31
C THR A 40 -4.38 -8.90 20.35
N GLU A 41 -3.32 -8.17 20.08
CA GLU A 41 -3.35 -6.71 20.05
C GLU A 41 -2.33 -6.14 19.07
N PHE A 42 -2.62 -4.93 18.57
CA PHE A 42 -1.68 -4.16 17.76
C PHE A 42 -0.82 -3.28 18.66
N ASN A 43 0.49 -3.42 18.57
CA ASN A 43 1.47 -2.69 19.38
C ASN A 43 1.72 -1.28 18.80
N PHE A 44 0.89 -0.33 19.18
CA PHE A 44 0.94 1.05 18.69
C PHE A 44 2.23 1.78 19.11
N SER A 45 2.81 1.50 20.29
CA SER A 45 4.06 2.12 20.72
C SER A 45 5.22 1.72 19.81
N ARG A 46 5.43 0.40 19.63
CA ARG A 46 6.47 -0.12 18.75
C ARG A 46 6.27 0.33 17.29
N PHE A 47 5.01 0.41 16.85
CA PHE A 47 4.66 0.92 15.52
C PHE A 47 5.05 2.38 15.35
N SER A 48 4.66 3.26 16.27
CA SER A 48 4.98 4.69 16.26
C SER A 48 6.50 4.95 16.23
N GLU A 49 7.27 4.25 17.09
CA GLU A 49 8.73 4.34 17.11
C GLU A 49 9.37 3.88 15.78
N THR A 50 8.84 2.81 15.19
CA THR A 50 9.33 2.31 13.90
C THR A 50 9.01 3.27 12.77
N VAL A 51 7.81 3.88 12.78
CA VAL A 51 7.41 4.89 11.80
C VAL A 51 8.33 6.11 11.86
N ALA A 52 8.68 6.59 13.05
CA ALA A 52 9.64 7.69 13.23
C ALA A 52 11.02 7.34 12.63
N LYS A 53 11.54 6.15 12.91
CA LYS A 53 12.81 5.67 12.32
C LYS A 53 12.72 5.54 10.79
N ALA A 54 11.61 5.03 10.28
CA ALA A 54 11.37 4.89 8.85
C ALA A 54 11.26 6.26 8.16
N MET A 55 10.67 7.26 8.83
CA MET A 55 10.61 8.63 8.32
C MET A 55 12.00 9.26 8.22
N ARG A 56 12.85 9.09 9.23
CA ARG A 56 14.25 9.53 9.19
C ARG A 56 15.01 8.87 8.03
N LEU A 57 14.88 7.55 7.88
CA LEU A 57 15.48 6.82 6.77
C LEU A 57 14.97 7.34 5.40
N SER A 58 13.69 7.72 5.32
CA SER A 58 13.12 8.29 4.09
C SER A 58 13.77 9.63 3.73
N ASP A 59 14.09 10.48 4.71
CA ASP A 59 14.81 11.74 4.47
C ASP A 59 16.29 11.48 4.12
N ASP A 60 16.92 10.47 4.73
CA ASP A 60 18.29 10.06 4.37
C ASP A 60 18.38 9.54 2.92
N LEU A 61 17.33 8.85 2.41
CA LEU A 61 17.25 8.47 0.99
C LEU A 61 17.20 9.69 0.05
N VAL A 62 16.62 10.81 0.48
CA VAL A 62 16.64 12.06 -0.29
C VAL A 62 18.07 12.59 -0.40
N GLU A 63 18.86 12.55 0.69
CA GLU A 63 20.28 12.94 0.65
C GLU A 63 21.09 12.05 -0.30
N LEU A 64 20.92 10.73 -0.21
CA LEU A 64 21.60 9.79 -1.11
C LEU A 64 21.26 10.03 -2.58
N GLU A 65 20.00 10.40 -2.89
CA GLU A 65 19.60 10.75 -4.24
C GLU A 65 20.27 12.05 -4.70
N ILE A 66 20.34 13.07 -3.86
CA ILE A 66 21.02 14.34 -4.16
C ILE A 66 22.50 14.09 -4.49
N GLU A 67 23.21 13.31 -3.65
CA GLU A 67 24.59 12.91 -3.90
C GLU A 67 24.74 12.15 -5.23
N LYS A 68 23.80 11.27 -5.56
CA LYS A 68 23.79 10.53 -6.81
C LYS A 68 23.57 11.43 -8.02
N LEU A 69 22.63 12.38 -7.91
CA LEU A 69 22.37 13.37 -8.96
C LEU A 69 23.59 14.25 -9.22
N ASP A 70 24.31 14.68 -8.17
CA ASP A 70 25.58 15.42 -8.31
C ASP A 70 26.65 14.62 -9.07
N ASN A 71 26.73 13.32 -8.83
CA ASN A 71 27.67 12.45 -9.53
C ASN A 71 27.28 12.24 -11.00
N ILE A 72 25.97 12.13 -11.29
CA ILE A 72 25.44 12.01 -12.66
C ILE A 72 25.74 13.31 -13.44
N ILE A 73 25.41 14.46 -12.87
CA ILE A 73 25.66 15.79 -13.50
C ILE A 73 27.13 15.95 -13.88
N LYS A 74 28.06 15.55 -13.00
CA LYS A 74 29.50 15.60 -13.29
C LYS A 74 29.95 14.65 -14.40
N ALA A 75 29.19 13.60 -14.67
CA ALA A 75 29.48 12.58 -15.67
C ALA A 75 28.75 12.80 -17.01
N CYS A 76 27.90 13.82 -17.12
CA CYS A 76 27.17 14.13 -18.35
C CYS A 76 28.12 14.70 -19.43
N ASP A 77 27.91 14.28 -20.67
CA ASP A 77 28.69 14.70 -21.82
C ASP A 77 28.09 15.91 -22.56
N THR A 78 26.80 16.17 -22.39
CA THR A 78 26.07 17.22 -23.11
C THR A 78 25.37 18.21 -22.15
N SER A 79 25.18 19.45 -22.64
CA SER A 79 24.46 20.50 -21.89
C SER A 79 23.03 20.13 -21.59
N ASP A 80 22.34 19.46 -22.52
CA ASP A 80 20.93 19.10 -22.38
C ASP A 80 20.74 18.03 -21.29
N GLU A 81 21.69 17.09 -21.16
CA GLU A 81 21.70 16.13 -20.05
C GLU A 81 21.95 16.82 -18.72
N VAL A 82 22.88 17.74 -18.65
CA VAL A 82 23.16 18.53 -17.44
C VAL A 82 21.91 19.29 -17.01
N GLU A 83 21.24 20.01 -17.92
CA GLU A 83 20.02 20.77 -17.64
C GLU A 83 18.92 19.87 -17.06
N LEU A 84 18.65 18.70 -17.67
CA LEU A 84 17.67 17.74 -17.19
C LEU A 84 17.96 17.28 -15.75
N TRP A 85 19.19 16.89 -15.47
CA TRP A 85 19.56 16.38 -14.15
C TRP A 85 19.60 17.48 -13.08
N GLU A 86 19.91 18.73 -13.45
CA GLU A 86 19.79 19.89 -12.56
C GLU A 86 18.34 20.21 -12.21
N GLU A 87 17.39 20.08 -13.14
CA GLU A 87 15.96 20.23 -12.87
C GLU A 87 15.46 19.16 -11.90
N LEU A 88 15.83 17.89 -12.14
CA LEU A 88 15.52 16.78 -11.23
C LEU A 88 16.09 17.03 -9.82
N LYS A 89 17.35 17.46 -9.73
CA LYS A 89 17.99 17.79 -8.46
C LYS A 89 17.31 18.97 -7.77
N THR A 90 16.95 19.99 -8.51
CA THR A 90 16.25 21.17 -7.98
C THR A 90 14.88 20.78 -7.38
N ALA A 91 14.09 19.96 -8.07
CA ALA A 91 12.83 19.44 -7.56
C ALA A 91 13.04 18.59 -6.29
N CYS A 92 14.05 17.71 -6.31
CA CYS A 92 14.41 16.87 -5.17
C CYS A 92 14.76 17.71 -3.92
N VAL A 93 15.65 18.68 -4.07
CA VAL A 93 16.13 19.58 -2.97
C VAL A 93 14.97 20.43 -2.43
N ASN A 94 14.23 21.07 -3.33
CA ASN A 94 13.18 22.02 -2.95
C ASN A 94 12.04 21.38 -2.17
N GLY A 95 11.62 20.17 -2.54
CA GLY A 95 10.49 19.48 -1.95
C GLY A 95 10.88 18.46 -0.89
N ARG A 96 12.02 17.81 -1.02
CA ARG A 96 12.44 16.68 -0.16
C ARG A 96 11.32 15.66 0.03
N ARG A 97 10.61 15.35 -1.06
CA ARG A 97 9.43 14.51 -1.06
C ARG A 97 9.79 13.07 -0.69
N THR A 98 9.03 12.48 0.22
CA THR A 98 9.12 11.07 0.59
C THR A 98 7.83 10.34 0.29
N GLY A 99 7.85 9.02 0.39
CA GLY A 99 6.71 8.15 0.16
C GLY A 99 6.68 7.03 1.17
N LEU A 100 6.57 7.36 2.45
CA LEU A 100 6.45 6.38 3.51
C LEU A 100 5.03 5.79 3.53
N GLY A 101 4.92 4.48 3.44
CA GLY A 101 3.66 3.74 3.39
C GLY A 101 3.68 2.47 4.22
N THR A 102 2.66 1.66 4.01
CA THR A 102 2.48 0.39 4.73
C THR A 102 2.09 -0.73 3.78
N HIS A 103 2.28 -1.99 4.20
CA HIS A 103 1.78 -3.19 3.54
C HIS A 103 1.37 -4.25 4.57
N GLY A 104 0.70 -5.28 4.13
CA GLY A 104 0.25 -6.36 5.01
C GLY A 104 -0.94 -5.96 5.89
N LEU A 105 -1.80 -5.03 5.43
CA LEU A 105 -2.99 -4.63 6.20
C LEU A 105 -3.94 -5.79 6.43
N ALA A 106 -4.26 -6.56 5.38
CA ALA A 106 -5.17 -7.70 5.50
C ALA A 106 -4.61 -8.77 6.47
N ASP A 107 -3.30 -9.01 6.40
CA ASP A 107 -2.64 -9.94 7.32
C ASP A 107 -2.65 -9.47 8.76
N ALA A 108 -2.42 -8.17 8.99
CA ALA A 108 -2.49 -7.60 10.33
C ALA A 108 -3.90 -7.75 10.94
N LEU A 109 -4.95 -7.48 10.14
CA LEU A 109 -6.34 -7.65 10.56
C LEU A 109 -6.67 -9.11 10.86
N ALA A 110 -6.28 -10.05 10.00
CA ALA A 110 -6.47 -11.48 10.24
C ALA A 110 -5.73 -11.94 11.50
N CYS A 111 -4.49 -11.48 11.73
CA CYS A 111 -3.75 -11.76 12.97
C CYS A 111 -4.44 -11.21 14.23
N LEU A 112 -5.27 -10.17 14.08
CA LEU A 112 -6.12 -9.61 15.13
C LEU A 112 -7.48 -10.30 15.23
N ASN A 113 -7.73 -11.37 14.47
CA ASN A 113 -9.01 -12.07 14.35
C ASN A 113 -10.14 -11.17 13.83
N LEU A 114 -9.83 -10.23 12.94
CA LEU A 114 -10.77 -9.26 12.39
C LEU A 114 -10.97 -9.49 10.90
N ALA A 115 -12.22 -9.69 10.48
CA ALA A 115 -12.57 -9.68 9.07
C ALA A 115 -12.32 -8.29 8.47
N TYR A 116 -11.73 -8.24 7.27
CA TYR A 116 -11.23 -7.02 6.64
C TYR A 116 -12.27 -5.88 6.53
N TYR A 117 -13.54 -6.19 6.46
CA TYR A 117 -14.64 -5.23 6.31
C TYR A 117 -15.50 -5.06 7.58
N SER A 118 -15.11 -5.65 8.70
CA SER A 118 -15.89 -5.53 9.96
C SER A 118 -15.80 -4.11 10.54
N LYS A 119 -16.77 -3.75 11.39
CA LYS A 119 -16.77 -2.45 12.08
C LYS A 119 -15.57 -2.30 13.01
N GLU A 120 -15.20 -3.39 13.65
CA GLU A 120 -14.04 -3.47 14.53
C GLU A 120 -12.74 -3.24 13.73
N ALA A 121 -12.62 -3.87 12.55
CA ALA A 121 -11.49 -3.64 11.64
C ALA A 121 -11.41 -2.17 11.22
N MET A 122 -12.53 -1.53 10.87
CA MET A 122 -12.57 -0.11 10.51
C MET A 122 -12.03 0.79 11.62
N SER A 123 -12.38 0.50 12.88
CA SER A 123 -11.87 1.26 14.04
C SER A 123 -10.36 1.07 14.23
N VAL A 124 -9.87 -0.15 14.06
CA VAL A 124 -8.44 -0.46 14.16
C VAL A 124 -7.66 0.17 13.01
N ILE A 125 -8.18 0.11 11.78
CA ILE A 125 -7.60 0.77 10.60
C ILE A 125 -7.44 2.28 10.84
N ASP A 126 -8.51 2.95 11.28
CA ASP A 126 -8.47 4.39 11.53
C ASP A 126 -7.38 4.75 12.56
N LYS A 127 -7.31 4.00 13.67
CA LYS A 127 -6.29 4.19 14.71
C LYS A 127 -4.86 3.89 14.23
N ILE A 128 -4.66 2.85 13.42
CA ILE A 128 -3.33 2.53 12.84
C ILE A 128 -2.86 3.71 11.98
N TYR A 129 -3.70 4.20 11.07
CA TYR A 129 -3.29 5.25 10.15
C TYR A 129 -3.23 6.64 10.79
N GLU A 130 -4.04 6.91 11.81
CA GLU A 130 -3.88 8.10 12.65
C GLU A 130 -2.52 8.10 13.35
N THR A 131 -2.16 6.99 14.01
CA THR A 131 -0.84 6.83 14.66
C THR A 131 0.28 6.98 13.63
N PHE A 132 0.14 6.38 12.46
CA PHE A 132 1.09 6.50 11.35
C PHE A 132 1.31 7.95 10.93
N LYS A 133 0.21 8.68 10.70
CA LYS A 133 0.23 10.11 10.34
C LYS A 133 0.94 10.95 11.39
N ILE A 134 0.52 10.83 12.66
CA ILE A 134 1.06 11.63 13.73
C ILE A 134 2.56 11.36 13.94
N ALA A 135 2.97 10.09 13.97
CA ALA A 135 4.37 9.72 14.18
C ALA A 135 5.29 10.22 13.06
N ALA A 136 4.87 10.07 11.79
CA ALA A 136 5.66 10.50 10.64
C ALA A 136 5.78 12.03 10.57
N TYR A 137 4.69 12.76 10.80
CA TYR A 137 4.71 14.22 10.79
C TYR A 137 5.50 14.80 11.96
N THR A 138 5.39 14.20 13.16
CA THR A 138 6.20 14.59 14.32
C THR A 138 7.69 14.43 14.03
N GLU A 139 8.10 13.32 13.42
CA GLU A 139 9.52 13.12 13.08
C GLU A 139 9.98 14.06 11.95
N SER A 140 9.11 14.39 10.97
CA SER A 140 9.47 15.38 9.94
C SER A 140 9.68 16.78 10.51
N VAL A 141 8.94 17.17 11.55
CA VAL A 141 9.19 18.43 12.32
C VAL A 141 10.52 18.34 13.05
N ARG A 142 10.78 17.24 13.76
CA ARG A 142 12.06 17.04 14.47
C ARG A 142 13.26 17.08 13.52
N LEU A 143 13.13 16.47 12.35
CA LEU A 143 14.15 16.56 11.29
C LEU A 143 14.31 18.01 10.79
N SER A 144 13.24 18.79 10.75
CA SER A 144 13.31 20.22 10.43
C SER A 144 14.08 21.03 11.48
N GLU A 145 13.90 20.73 12.76
CA GLU A 145 14.70 21.33 13.84
C GLU A 145 16.17 20.99 13.72
N GLU A 146 16.50 19.76 13.36
CA GLU A 146 17.89 19.29 13.25
C GLU A 146 18.60 19.76 11.97
N ARG A 147 17.88 19.81 10.85
CA ARG A 147 18.47 19.93 9.48
C ARG A 147 17.88 21.07 8.65
N GLY A 148 16.93 21.82 9.20
CA GLY A 148 16.16 22.84 8.49
C GLY A 148 14.95 22.30 7.75
N ALA A 149 13.95 23.17 7.55
CA ALA A 149 12.76 22.85 6.75
C ALA A 149 13.12 22.66 5.27
N PHE A 150 12.22 22.01 4.50
CA PHE A 150 12.39 21.96 3.06
C PHE A 150 12.39 23.40 2.48
N PRO A 151 13.24 23.71 1.48
CA PRO A 151 13.55 25.09 1.06
C PRO A 151 12.36 25.95 0.68
N VAL A 152 11.33 25.36 0.08
CA VAL A 152 10.14 26.12 -0.35
C VAL A 152 9.01 26.11 0.70
N PHE A 153 9.29 25.70 1.95
CA PHE A 153 8.32 25.73 3.03
C PHE A 153 7.83 27.16 3.28
N ASN A 154 6.51 27.31 3.41
CA ASN A 154 5.88 28.57 3.75
C ASN A 154 4.60 28.32 4.55
N TRP A 155 4.64 28.63 5.84
CA TRP A 155 3.52 28.42 6.74
C TRP A 155 2.25 29.15 6.31
N GLU A 156 2.35 30.39 5.81
CA GLU A 156 1.20 31.16 5.38
C GLU A 156 0.43 30.52 4.21
N LYS A 157 1.14 29.75 3.37
CA LYS A 157 0.55 28.97 2.29
C LYS A 157 -0.03 27.64 2.77
N GLU A 158 0.55 27.05 3.83
CA GLU A 158 0.20 25.72 4.31
C GLU A 158 -0.83 25.68 5.45
N LYS A 159 -0.91 26.72 6.28
CA LYS A 159 -1.81 26.76 7.44
C LYS A 159 -3.28 26.49 7.14
N ASN A 160 -3.74 26.76 5.90
CA ASN A 160 -5.09 26.51 5.44
C ASN A 160 -5.24 25.18 4.65
N ASN A 161 -4.20 24.37 4.59
CA ASN A 161 -4.28 23.05 3.97
C ASN A 161 -5.11 22.12 4.86
N ALA A 162 -6.16 21.52 4.31
CA ALA A 162 -7.09 20.67 5.06
C ALA A 162 -6.39 19.46 5.72
N PHE A 163 -5.35 18.89 5.09
CA PHE A 163 -4.59 17.81 5.68
C PHE A 163 -3.77 18.29 6.89
N ILE A 164 -3.10 19.44 6.78
CA ILE A 164 -2.35 20.05 7.90
C ILE A 164 -3.31 20.40 9.05
N GLN A 165 -4.49 20.96 8.75
CA GLN A 165 -5.52 21.25 9.76
C GLN A 165 -6.09 19.99 10.44
N SER A 166 -5.94 18.81 9.81
CA SER A 166 -6.35 17.53 10.42
C SER A 166 -5.31 16.94 11.41
N LEU A 167 -4.17 17.57 11.55
CA LEU A 167 -3.16 17.21 12.55
C LEU A 167 -3.55 17.72 13.94
N PRO A 168 -3.06 17.12 15.03
CA PRO A 168 -3.24 17.67 16.37
C PRO A 168 -2.79 19.14 16.47
N PRO A 169 -3.51 20.01 17.23
CA PRO A 169 -3.16 21.43 17.35
C PRO A 169 -1.72 21.69 17.78
N GLU A 170 -1.20 20.84 18.68
CA GLU A 170 0.18 20.92 19.18
C GLU A 170 1.18 20.69 18.04
N LEU A 171 0.90 19.73 17.16
CA LEU A 171 1.75 19.43 16.02
C LEU A 171 1.67 20.54 14.96
N GLN A 172 0.48 21.12 14.74
CA GLN A 172 0.33 22.29 13.87
C GLN A 172 1.15 23.49 14.40
N ALA A 173 1.17 23.73 15.72
CA ALA A 173 1.98 24.78 16.34
C ALA A 173 3.49 24.53 16.13
N LEU A 174 3.95 23.30 16.28
CA LEU A 174 5.33 22.93 16.01
C LEU A 174 5.70 23.11 14.53
N ILE A 175 4.82 22.77 13.61
CA ILE A 175 5.02 23.02 12.16
C ILE A 175 5.09 24.53 11.90
N ALA A 176 4.25 25.34 12.53
CA ALA A 176 4.29 26.80 12.39
C ALA A 176 5.60 27.40 12.87
N GLN A 177 6.17 26.85 13.95
CA GLN A 177 7.39 27.34 14.58
C GLN A 177 8.67 26.87 13.88
N HIS A 178 8.76 25.57 13.54
CA HIS A 178 9.98 24.93 13.09
C HIS A 178 9.95 24.51 11.61
N GLY A 179 8.77 24.58 10.97
CA GLY A 179 8.54 24.00 9.68
C GLY A 179 8.45 22.47 9.74
N ARG A 180 8.57 21.85 8.59
CA ARG A 180 8.72 20.40 8.42
C ARG A 180 9.77 20.10 7.35
N ARG A 181 10.42 18.95 7.46
CA ARG A 181 11.56 18.59 6.61
C ARG A 181 11.17 18.23 5.18
N ASN A 182 9.93 17.78 4.95
CA ASN A 182 9.49 17.15 3.70
C ASN A 182 8.15 17.73 3.26
N ILE A 183 8.00 18.07 1.97
CA ILE A 183 6.79 18.70 1.41
C ILE A 183 5.58 17.77 1.43
N SER A 184 5.81 16.48 1.32
CA SER A 184 4.80 15.42 1.38
C SER A 184 5.46 14.14 1.87
N ILE A 185 4.76 13.35 2.66
CA ILE A 185 5.39 12.34 3.49
C ILE A 185 4.82 10.95 3.24
N LEU A 186 3.48 10.79 3.27
CA LEU A 186 2.80 9.52 3.38
C LEU A 186 2.12 9.11 2.07
N THR A 187 2.34 7.86 1.66
CA THR A 187 1.66 7.23 0.53
C THR A 187 1.43 5.76 0.82
N ASN A 188 0.52 5.11 0.10
CA ASN A 188 0.46 3.65 0.06
C ASN A 188 0.68 3.17 -1.37
N ALA A 189 1.94 2.83 -1.66
CA ALA A 189 2.35 2.25 -2.93
C ALA A 189 1.86 0.79 -3.07
N PRO A 190 1.87 0.20 -4.29
CA PRO A 190 1.41 -1.17 -4.51
C PRO A 190 2.16 -2.23 -3.71
N THR A 191 3.47 -2.06 -3.49
CA THR A 191 4.34 -2.99 -2.73
C THR A 191 4.37 -4.44 -3.25
N GLY A 192 4.15 -4.67 -4.54
CA GLY A 192 4.05 -6.02 -5.12
C GLY A 192 5.24 -6.93 -4.78
N SER A 193 6.47 -6.51 -5.10
CA SER A 193 7.69 -7.30 -4.79
C SER A 193 7.99 -7.35 -3.30
N VAL A 194 7.76 -6.25 -2.57
CA VAL A 194 8.04 -6.17 -1.13
C VAL A 194 7.13 -7.10 -0.34
N SER A 195 5.85 -7.18 -0.72
CA SER A 195 4.89 -8.09 -0.07
C SER A 195 5.23 -9.56 -0.30
N ILE A 196 5.74 -9.93 -1.48
CA ILE A 196 6.22 -11.29 -1.76
C ILE A 196 7.42 -11.62 -0.84
N LEU A 197 8.40 -10.71 -0.74
CA LEU A 197 9.56 -10.91 0.14
C LEU A 197 9.19 -11.02 1.61
N SER A 198 8.21 -10.23 2.06
CA SER A 198 7.74 -10.24 3.46
C SER A 198 6.65 -11.27 3.73
N GLN A 199 6.20 -12.00 2.71
CA GLN A 199 5.15 -13.02 2.80
C GLN A 199 3.85 -12.46 3.40
N THR A 200 3.39 -11.34 2.84
CA THR A 200 2.18 -10.63 3.26
C THR A 200 1.36 -10.16 2.08
N SER A 201 0.18 -9.62 2.34
CA SER A 201 -0.65 -8.90 1.37
C SER A 201 0.00 -7.58 0.94
N SER A 202 -0.27 -7.14 -0.28
CA SER A 202 0.25 -5.89 -0.86
C SER A 202 -0.51 -4.67 -0.31
N GLY A 203 0.22 -3.65 0.13
CA GLY A 203 -0.34 -2.36 0.53
C GLY A 203 -1.54 -2.50 1.47
N ILE A 204 -2.64 -1.91 1.06
CA ILE A 204 -3.94 -2.01 1.73
C ILE A 204 -4.88 -3.04 1.09
N GLU A 205 -4.38 -3.87 0.18
CA GLU A 205 -5.23 -4.82 -0.52
C GLU A 205 -5.65 -5.98 0.41
N PRO A 206 -6.88 -6.50 0.28
CA PRO A 206 -7.23 -7.78 0.88
C PRO A 206 -6.45 -8.91 0.21
N VAL A 207 -6.41 -10.06 0.85
CA VAL A 207 -5.84 -11.26 0.27
C VAL A 207 -6.68 -11.68 -0.94
N PHE A 208 -6.02 -11.95 -2.07
CA PHE A 208 -6.74 -12.33 -3.30
C PHE A 208 -7.39 -13.70 -3.15
N ARG A 209 -6.62 -14.72 -2.71
CA ARG A 209 -7.07 -16.07 -2.40
C ARG A 209 -6.35 -16.57 -1.16
N ASN A 210 -7.08 -17.20 -0.26
CA ASN A 210 -6.52 -17.86 0.93
C ASN A 210 -5.81 -19.16 0.56
N THR A 211 -6.36 -19.85 -0.44
CA THR A 211 -5.81 -21.10 -1.00
C THR A 211 -5.92 -21.08 -2.52
N TYR A 212 -5.01 -21.74 -3.19
CA TYR A 212 -5.08 -21.99 -4.62
C TYR A 212 -4.36 -23.27 -4.99
N THR A 213 -4.82 -23.92 -6.05
CA THR A 213 -4.16 -25.12 -6.59
C THR A 213 -3.02 -24.71 -7.50
N ARG A 214 -1.83 -25.21 -7.24
CA ARG A 214 -0.68 -25.06 -8.12
C ARG A 214 -0.43 -26.35 -8.87
N ARG A 215 -0.23 -26.21 -10.19
CA ARG A 215 0.15 -27.30 -11.08
C ARG A 215 1.65 -27.28 -11.32
N ARG A 216 2.28 -28.45 -11.22
CA ARG A 216 3.68 -28.66 -11.55
C ARG A 216 3.80 -29.82 -12.54
N LYS A 217 4.45 -29.55 -13.68
CA LYS A 217 4.79 -30.60 -14.62
C LYS A 217 5.83 -31.54 -14.00
N LEU A 218 5.57 -32.83 -14.05
CA LEU A 218 6.52 -33.86 -13.62
C LEU A 218 7.60 -34.02 -14.68
N SER A 219 8.86 -34.08 -14.25
CA SER A 219 9.97 -34.40 -15.13
C SER A 219 10.00 -35.91 -15.44
N HIS A 220 10.61 -36.28 -16.54
CA HIS A 220 10.70 -37.69 -16.99
C HIS A 220 11.40 -38.61 -15.96
N ASN A 221 12.17 -38.02 -15.06
CA ASN A 221 12.91 -38.76 -14.00
C ASN A 221 12.10 -38.96 -12.72
N GLU A 222 10.93 -38.33 -12.59
CA GLU A 222 10.04 -38.43 -11.42
C GLU A 222 9.03 -39.57 -11.63
N THR A 223 9.50 -40.83 -11.60
CA THR A 223 8.64 -41.99 -11.82
C THR A 223 7.86 -42.42 -10.59
N ASP A 224 8.28 -41.96 -9.40
CA ASP A 224 7.72 -42.35 -8.11
C ASP A 224 6.54 -41.49 -7.68
N ILE A 225 6.26 -40.41 -8.45
CA ILE A 225 5.14 -39.50 -8.20
C ILE A 225 4.00 -39.85 -9.14
N GLN A 226 2.85 -40.18 -8.57
CA GLN A 226 1.63 -40.38 -9.35
C GLN A 226 1.18 -39.03 -9.92
N ALA A 227 0.91 -38.98 -11.24
CA ALA A 227 0.36 -37.79 -11.86
C ALA A 227 -1.12 -37.63 -11.48
N ASP A 228 -1.52 -36.41 -11.13
CA ASP A 228 -2.93 -36.10 -10.87
C ASP A 228 -3.72 -35.96 -12.17
N PHE A 229 -3.07 -35.47 -13.26
CA PHE A 229 -3.66 -35.48 -14.60
C PHE A 229 -2.58 -35.52 -15.68
N ILE A 230 -3.00 -35.86 -16.90
CA ILE A 230 -2.17 -35.85 -18.12
C ILE A 230 -2.83 -34.88 -19.09
N ASP A 231 -2.08 -33.90 -19.61
CA ASP A 231 -2.60 -32.95 -20.58
C ASP A 231 -2.70 -33.54 -22.01
N ASP A 232 -3.25 -32.75 -22.93
CA ASP A 232 -3.47 -33.18 -24.34
C ASP A 232 -2.15 -33.44 -25.10
N LEU A 233 -1.01 -33.00 -24.58
CA LEU A 233 0.31 -33.23 -25.13
C LEU A 233 0.97 -34.49 -24.51
N GLY A 234 0.30 -35.17 -23.59
CA GLY A 234 0.80 -36.33 -22.88
C GLY A 234 1.73 -36.03 -21.71
N ASP A 235 1.82 -34.77 -21.30
CA ASP A 235 2.63 -34.37 -20.16
C ASP A 235 1.93 -34.67 -18.84
N LYS A 236 2.70 -35.16 -17.88
CA LYS A 236 2.21 -35.51 -16.55
C LYS A 236 2.35 -34.34 -15.59
N TRP A 237 1.30 -34.07 -14.84
CA TRP A 237 1.23 -32.97 -13.88
C TRP A 237 0.81 -33.46 -12.51
N THR A 238 1.34 -32.80 -11.46
CA THR A 238 0.85 -32.94 -10.10
C THR A 238 0.26 -31.63 -9.63
N GLU A 239 -0.79 -31.74 -8.84
CA GLU A 239 -1.50 -30.62 -8.24
C GLU A 239 -1.24 -30.61 -6.72
N TYR A 240 -1.07 -29.43 -6.15
CA TYR A 240 -0.98 -29.30 -4.71
C TYR A 240 -1.57 -27.98 -4.27
N GLU A 241 -2.19 -28.00 -3.11
CA GLU A 241 -2.78 -26.82 -2.51
C GLU A 241 -1.70 -25.94 -1.91
N VAL A 242 -1.75 -24.64 -2.23
CA VAL A 242 -0.88 -23.62 -1.68
C VAL A 242 -1.72 -22.67 -0.86
N PHE A 243 -1.33 -22.50 0.39
CA PHE A 243 -1.97 -21.57 1.30
C PHE A 243 -1.26 -20.21 1.28
N HIS A 244 -2.04 -19.14 1.41
CA HIS A 244 -1.48 -17.86 1.78
C HIS A 244 -0.70 -17.99 3.10
N HIS A 245 0.48 -17.38 3.19
CA HIS A 245 1.38 -17.60 4.32
C HIS A 245 0.73 -17.40 5.69
N ASN A 246 -0.10 -16.36 5.82
CA ASN A 246 -0.78 -16.03 7.07
C ASN A 246 -1.86 -17.08 7.45
N VAL A 247 -2.50 -17.68 6.45
CA VAL A 247 -3.44 -18.81 6.66
C VAL A 247 -2.66 -20.03 7.18
N ARG A 248 -1.53 -20.35 6.56
CA ARG A 248 -0.67 -21.46 7.03
C ARG A 248 -0.21 -21.20 8.47
N ASP A 249 0.28 -20.00 8.78
CA ASP A 249 0.67 -19.61 10.15
C ASP A 249 -0.47 -19.84 11.16
N TYR A 250 -1.72 -19.53 10.77
CA TYR A 250 -2.89 -19.75 11.63
C TYR A 250 -3.19 -21.23 11.84
N LEU A 251 -3.24 -22.02 10.76
CA LEU A 251 -3.54 -23.46 10.82
C LEU A 251 -2.52 -24.18 11.70
N ASP A 252 -1.24 -23.88 11.51
CA ASP A 252 -0.14 -24.47 12.29
C ASP A 252 -0.21 -24.04 13.78
N ALA A 253 -0.46 -22.74 14.06
CA ALA A 253 -0.53 -22.23 15.43
C ALA A 253 -1.72 -22.78 16.25
N ASN A 254 -2.83 -23.09 15.57
CA ASN A 254 -4.06 -23.57 16.23
C ASN A 254 -4.30 -25.08 16.07
N ASN A 255 -3.40 -25.78 15.37
CA ASN A 255 -3.50 -27.21 15.06
C ASN A 255 -4.89 -27.59 14.51
N THR A 256 -5.32 -26.88 13.45
CA THR A 256 -6.60 -27.03 12.80
C THR A 256 -6.46 -26.97 11.29
N ASP A 257 -7.40 -27.57 10.56
CA ASP A 257 -7.51 -27.45 9.10
C ASP A 257 -8.60 -26.47 8.68
N GLU A 258 -9.34 -25.89 9.64
CA GLU A 258 -10.42 -24.95 9.37
C GLU A 258 -9.90 -23.52 9.24
N ILE A 259 -10.22 -22.87 8.13
CA ILE A 259 -9.91 -21.46 7.87
C ILE A 259 -11.06 -20.60 8.38
N PRO A 260 -10.86 -19.74 9.39
CA PRO A 260 -11.91 -18.87 9.91
C PRO A 260 -12.35 -17.78 8.93
N ASP A 261 -13.58 -17.30 9.09
CA ASP A 261 -14.20 -16.26 8.25
C ASP A 261 -13.45 -14.92 8.26
N PHE A 262 -12.59 -14.65 9.24
CA PHE A 262 -11.80 -13.43 9.25
C PHE A 262 -10.66 -13.44 8.21
N PHE A 263 -10.31 -14.58 7.63
CA PHE A 263 -9.48 -14.62 6.43
C PHE A 263 -10.32 -14.30 5.20
N THR A 264 -10.58 -13.03 4.98
CA THR A 264 -11.48 -12.54 3.95
C THR A 264 -10.77 -12.45 2.60
N GLU A 265 -11.29 -13.11 1.58
CA GLU A 265 -10.81 -13.00 0.20
C GLU A 265 -11.35 -11.74 -0.49
N SER A 266 -10.65 -11.26 -1.50
CA SER A 266 -10.95 -9.98 -2.15
C SER A 266 -12.32 -9.92 -2.84
N ASP A 267 -12.80 -11.03 -3.36
CA ASP A 267 -14.10 -11.16 -4.05
C ASP A 267 -15.29 -11.30 -3.08
N ALA A 268 -15.02 -11.69 -1.83
CA ALA A 268 -16.05 -11.71 -0.77
C ALA A 268 -16.35 -10.31 -0.22
N ILE A 269 -15.58 -9.29 -0.58
CA ILE A 269 -15.76 -7.92 -0.07
C ILE A 269 -16.53 -7.10 -1.09
N ASP A 270 -17.70 -6.60 -0.69
CA ASP A 270 -18.46 -5.66 -1.50
C ASP A 270 -17.65 -4.41 -1.86
N TRP A 271 -17.77 -3.96 -3.11
CA TRP A 271 -17.00 -2.84 -3.65
C TRP A 271 -17.24 -1.52 -2.88
N GLU A 272 -18.45 -1.28 -2.32
CA GLU A 272 -18.70 -0.10 -1.48
C GLU A 272 -17.87 -0.13 -0.20
N ASN A 273 -17.74 -1.29 0.42
CA ASN A 273 -16.92 -1.46 1.61
C ASN A 273 -15.43 -1.28 1.30
N ARG A 274 -14.96 -1.72 0.12
CA ARG A 274 -13.60 -1.46 -0.36
C ARG A 274 -13.34 0.05 -0.47
N VAL A 275 -14.25 0.80 -1.08
CA VAL A 275 -14.15 2.26 -1.20
C VAL A 275 -14.15 2.94 0.18
N LYS A 276 -15.01 2.50 1.11
CA LYS A 276 -15.09 3.05 2.48
C LYS A 276 -13.79 2.82 3.26
N ILE A 277 -13.18 1.63 3.15
CA ILE A 277 -11.90 1.32 3.79
C ILE A 277 -10.80 2.23 3.23
N GLN A 278 -10.69 2.32 1.92
CA GLN A 278 -9.71 3.22 1.28
C GLN A 278 -9.93 4.67 1.72
N ALA A 279 -11.17 5.13 1.86
CA ALA A 279 -11.49 6.47 2.31
C ALA A 279 -11.11 6.71 3.78
N ALA A 280 -11.30 5.74 4.66
CA ALA A 280 -10.85 5.82 6.04
C ALA A 280 -9.33 6.00 6.13
N ILE A 281 -8.58 5.26 5.30
CA ILE A 281 -7.12 5.37 5.23
C ILE A 281 -6.70 6.71 4.60
N GLN A 282 -7.40 7.17 3.55
CA GLN A 282 -7.06 8.40 2.83
C GLN A 282 -7.10 9.67 3.71
N LYS A 283 -7.88 9.68 4.78
CA LYS A 283 -7.89 10.77 5.78
C LYS A 283 -6.52 10.99 6.43
N HIS A 284 -5.71 9.95 6.45
CA HIS A 284 -4.43 9.91 7.14
C HIS A 284 -3.22 9.87 6.18
N ILE A 285 -3.46 9.85 4.87
CA ILE A 285 -2.43 9.77 3.84
C ILE A 285 -2.48 11.03 2.97
N ASP A 286 -1.38 11.77 2.91
CA ASP A 286 -1.28 13.04 2.18
C ASP A 286 -1.04 12.88 0.67
N HIS A 287 -0.51 11.74 0.21
CA HIS A 287 -0.49 11.35 -1.21
C HIS A 287 -1.70 10.48 -1.58
N SER A 288 -1.68 9.96 -2.79
CA SER A 288 -2.63 8.95 -3.26
C SER A 288 -2.33 7.57 -2.67
N ILE A 289 -3.34 6.71 -2.70
CA ILE A 289 -3.27 5.32 -2.28
C ILE A 289 -3.44 4.45 -3.51
N SER A 290 -2.57 3.45 -3.68
CA SER A 290 -2.77 2.39 -4.66
C SER A 290 -3.74 1.37 -4.09
N SER A 291 -4.91 1.28 -4.69
CA SER A 291 -5.92 0.26 -4.37
C SER A 291 -6.72 -0.07 -5.61
N THR A 292 -6.89 -1.37 -5.86
CA THR A 292 -7.65 -1.87 -7.00
C THR A 292 -8.91 -2.56 -6.51
N ILE A 293 -10.05 -2.16 -7.07
CA ILE A 293 -11.32 -2.83 -6.85
C ILE A 293 -11.54 -3.83 -7.98
N ASN A 294 -11.51 -5.10 -7.62
CA ASN A 294 -11.78 -6.19 -8.55
C ASN A 294 -13.30 -6.40 -8.66
N LEU A 295 -13.80 -6.42 -9.87
CA LEU A 295 -15.21 -6.64 -10.18
C LEU A 295 -15.36 -7.89 -11.06
N PRO A 296 -16.42 -8.69 -10.87
CA PRO A 296 -16.68 -9.87 -11.69
C PRO A 296 -16.81 -9.57 -13.18
N LYS A 297 -16.54 -10.57 -14.03
CA LYS A 297 -16.78 -10.53 -15.47
C LYS A 297 -18.26 -10.18 -15.74
N GLY A 298 -18.50 -9.27 -16.68
CA GLY A 298 -19.85 -8.85 -17.03
C GLY A 298 -20.48 -7.82 -16.10
N THR A 299 -19.72 -7.25 -15.14
CA THR A 299 -20.21 -6.16 -14.28
C THR A 299 -20.77 -5.01 -15.11
N ASN A 300 -21.99 -4.56 -14.80
CA ASN A 300 -22.63 -3.45 -15.46
C ASN A 300 -21.78 -2.16 -15.33
N PRO A 301 -21.49 -1.42 -16.42
CA PRO A 301 -20.77 -0.16 -16.40
C PRO A 301 -21.33 0.89 -15.41
N GLU A 302 -22.63 0.84 -15.09
CA GLU A 302 -23.22 1.72 -14.08
C GLU A 302 -22.65 1.48 -12.66
N VAL A 303 -22.23 0.25 -12.34
CA VAL A 303 -21.57 -0.06 -11.06
C VAL A 303 -20.23 0.67 -11.01
N VAL A 304 -19.47 0.65 -12.08
CA VAL A 304 -18.19 1.37 -12.21
C VAL A 304 -18.41 2.88 -12.03
N SER A 305 -19.46 3.43 -12.66
CA SER A 305 -19.82 4.85 -12.51
C SER A 305 -20.16 5.20 -11.06
N ARG A 306 -20.99 4.38 -10.39
CA ARG A 306 -21.34 4.57 -8.97
C ARG A 306 -20.14 4.47 -8.05
N LEU A 307 -19.23 3.55 -8.33
CA LEU A 307 -17.98 3.36 -7.60
C LEU A 307 -17.10 4.62 -7.66
N TYR A 308 -16.90 5.19 -8.84
CA TYR A 308 -16.17 6.45 -8.99
C TYR A 308 -16.87 7.62 -8.29
N GLN A 309 -18.19 7.72 -8.39
CA GLN A 309 -18.96 8.76 -7.69
C GLN A 309 -18.83 8.63 -6.16
N LEU A 310 -18.88 7.40 -5.63
CA LEU A 310 -18.70 7.15 -4.21
C LEU A 310 -17.29 7.52 -3.75
N GLY A 311 -16.26 7.10 -4.50
CA GLY A 311 -14.87 7.47 -4.22
C GLY A 311 -14.68 8.99 -4.16
N TRP A 312 -15.23 9.71 -5.13
CA TRP A 312 -15.21 11.18 -5.13
C TRP A 312 -15.94 11.78 -3.93
N LYS A 313 -17.14 11.31 -3.61
CA LYS A 313 -17.93 11.79 -2.46
C LYS A 313 -17.22 11.56 -1.13
N LEU A 314 -16.48 10.45 -1.01
CA LEU A 314 -15.74 10.09 0.19
C LEU A 314 -14.33 10.72 0.25
N GLY A 315 -13.94 11.51 -0.74
CA GLY A 315 -12.68 12.26 -0.75
C GLY A 315 -11.46 11.44 -1.11
N LEU A 316 -11.59 10.36 -1.88
CA LEU A 316 -10.45 9.64 -2.42
C LEU A 316 -9.68 10.51 -3.41
N LYS A 317 -8.36 10.36 -3.44
CA LYS A 317 -7.49 11.05 -4.41
C LYS A 317 -7.34 10.30 -5.74
N GLY A 318 -7.58 9.00 -5.71
CA GLY A 318 -7.59 8.14 -6.89
C GLY A 318 -8.20 6.78 -6.57
N ILE A 319 -8.62 6.06 -7.60
CA ILE A 319 -9.18 4.72 -7.49
C ILE A 319 -8.90 3.95 -8.78
N THR A 320 -8.58 2.68 -8.64
CA THR A 320 -8.38 1.76 -9.78
C THR A 320 -9.46 0.71 -9.77
N VAL A 321 -9.99 0.38 -10.95
CA VAL A 321 -10.98 -0.68 -11.14
C VAL A 321 -10.43 -1.69 -12.14
N TYR A 322 -10.53 -2.96 -11.80
CA TYR A 322 -10.28 -4.08 -12.68
C TYR A 322 -11.56 -4.92 -12.82
N VAL A 323 -12.02 -5.14 -14.04
CA VAL A 323 -13.12 -6.05 -14.33
C VAL A 323 -12.52 -7.33 -14.88
N ASP A 324 -12.89 -8.46 -14.29
CA ASP A 324 -12.37 -9.77 -14.70
C ASP A 324 -12.68 -10.05 -16.18
N GLY A 325 -11.72 -10.67 -16.88
CA GLY A 325 -11.80 -10.89 -18.32
C GLY A 325 -11.62 -9.65 -19.20
N SER A 326 -11.40 -8.45 -18.65
CA SER A 326 -11.11 -7.23 -19.43
C SER A 326 -9.71 -7.19 -20.04
N ARG A 327 -8.81 -8.07 -19.58
CA ARG A 327 -7.46 -8.27 -20.12
C ARG A 327 -7.17 -9.76 -20.22
N THR A 328 -6.58 -10.19 -21.32
CA THR A 328 -6.13 -11.57 -21.51
C THR A 328 -4.83 -11.84 -20.75
N GLY A 329 -4.74 -12.97 -20.04
CA GLY A 329 -3.48 -13.55 -19.59
C GLY A 329 -2.95 -13.14 -18.20
N VAL A 330 -3.74 -12.50 -17.33
CA VAL A 330 -3.21 -12.03 -16.02
C VAL A 330 -3.33 -13.05 -14.90
N LEU A 331 -4.42 -13.80 -14.82
CA LEU A 331 -4.61 -14.93 -13.89
C LEU A 331 -5.67 -15.86 -14.46
N VAL A 332 -5.42 -17.14 -14.48
CA VAL A 332 -6.41 -18.17 -14.86
C VAL A 332 -6.84 -18.87 -13.58
N THR A 333 -8.08 -18.66 -13.17
CA THR A 333 -8.73 -19.49 -12.15
C THR A 333 -9.33 -20.71 -12.86
N ASN A 334 -8.90 -21.90 -12.48
CA ASN A 334 -9.48 -23.15 -12.97
C ASN A 334 -10.85 -23.36 -12.30
N THR A 335 -11.87 -22.63 -12.71
CA THR A 335 -13.25 -23.04 -12.47
C THR A 335 -13.66 -24.03 -13.56
N GLU A 336 -14.33 -25.10 -13.18
CA GLU A 336 -14.75 -26.19 -14.06
C GLU A 336 -15.66 -25.75 -15.24
N GLU A 337 -16.05 -24.48 -15.30
CA GLU A 337 -16.96 -23.91 -16.31
C GLU A 337 -16.31 -23.60 -17.68
N GLU A 338 -14.97 -23.66 -17.84
CA GLU A 338 -14.30 -23.43 -19.13
C GLU A 338 -14.00 -24.70 -19.92
N LYS A 339 -14.50 -25.88 -19.48
CA LYS A 339 -14.33 -27.14 -20.24
C LYS A 339 -15.41 -27.37 -21.29
N GLU A 340 -16.38 -26.48 -21.47
CA GLU A 340 -17.50 -26.63 -22.41
C GLU A 340 -17.66 -25.47 -23.43
N SER A 341 -16.57 -24.86 -23.86
CA SER A 341 -16.65 -23.90 -24.99
C SER A 341 -15.55 -24.12 -26.02
#